data_136ff7405bd33071fd711f970ecf8854
#
_entry.id   136ff7405bd33071fd711f970ecf8854
#
_cell.length_a   1.000
_cell.length_b   1.000
_cell.length_c   1.000
_cell.angle_alpha   90.00
_cell.angle_beta   90.00
_cell.angle_gamma   90.00
#
_symmetry.space_group_name_H-M   'P 1'
#
loop_
_entity.id
_entity.type
_entity.pdbx_description
1 polymer ?
#
loop_
_entity_poly.entity_id
_entity_poly.type
_entity_poly.pdbx_seq_one_letter_code
_entity_poly.pdbx_strand_id
1 'polypeptide(L)'
;MFIYCSFFCFRYGGKYMQKQFYPVIGTEKALPFYIIGIGVSCWQFPVSRPEGYDYPQLFVCLEGEGEVTVDGKTVKIMPDSIFYIPPHCPHEYRATTHSWYLDWVCFDGKQALELLKEWDLNKFHVFLNCGAERMHKLFDSAYYTIKSDKAYGNYYASAQLYDMLLEYRKLSDDKFPYKSRVNSEAVAKVMKYTEENYSKPIKLADM
;
A
#
# COMPACT_ATOMS: atom_id res chain seq x y z
N MET A 1 -20.91 10.82 -12.46
CA MET A 1 -20.83 10.51 -13.89
C MET A 1 -19.70 9.50 -14.08
N PHE A 2 -20.10 8.24 -13.89
CA PHE A 2 -19.20 7.08 -14.02
C PHE A 2 -19.13 6.70 -15.48
N ILE A 3 -18.06 6.92 -16.19
CA ILE A 3 -17.73 6.19 -17.44
C ILE A 3 -16.35 6.68 -17.94
N TYR A 4 -15.57 5.72 -18.41
CA TYR A 4 -14.33 5.75 -19.18
C TYR A 4 -13.01 5.53 -18.43
N CYS A 5 -12.82 4.29 -18.03
CA CYS A 5 -11.48 3.68 -18.05
C CYS A 5 -11.48 2.19 -18.48
N SER A 6 -12.55 1.73 -19.15
CA SER A 6 -12.74 0.29 -19.47
C SER A 6 -12.54 -0.12 -20.93
N PHE A 7 -12.12 0.73 -21.86
CA PHE A 7 -12.23 0.37 -23.30
C PHE A 7 -11.01 0.62 -24.19
N PHE A 8 -9.78 0.75 -23.69
CA PHE A 8 -8.64 0.89 -24.59
C PHE A 8 -7.46 -0.06 -24.28
N CYS A 9 -7.74 -1.30 -23.99
CA CYS A 9 -6.69 -2.31 -23.75
C CYS A 9 -6.65 -3.42 -24.78
N PHE A 10 -6.80 -3.08 -26.08
CA PHE A 10 -6.68 -4.05 -27.18
C PHE A 10 -5.82 -3.53 -28.30
N ARG A 11 -4.52 -3.30 -28.07
CA ARG A 11 -3.48 -3.28 -29.13
C ARG A 11 -2.17 -2.73 -28.61
N TYR A 12 -1.38 -3.59 -28.00
CA TYR A 12 0.08 -3.59 -28.19
C TYR A 12 0.60 -4.85 -27.50
N GLY A 13 1.26 -5.71 -28.28
CA GLY A 13 1.75 -7.00 -27.83
C GLY A 13 2.71 -6.88 -26.67
N GLY A 14 2.27 -7.24 -25.49
CA GLY A 14 3.05 -7.20 -24.28
C GLY A 14 2.83 -8.48 -23.48
N LYS A 15 3.87 -8.93 -22.86
CA LYS A 15 4.13 -10.16 -22.15
C LYS A 15 3.23 -10.42 -20.92
N TYR A 16 2.35 -9.46 -20.54
CA TYR A 16 1.50 -9.52 -19.36
C TYR A 16 0.06 -9.19 -19.71
N MET A 17 -0.85 -10.08 -19.33
CA MET A 17 -2.28 -9.81 -19.34
C MET A 17 -2.58 -8.89 -18.16
N GLN A 18 -3.08 -7.68 -18.43
CA GLN A 18 -3.44 -6.72 -17.36
C GLN A 18 -4.51 -7.34 -16.47
N LYS A 19 -4.18 -7.51 -15.22
CA LYS A 19 -5.06 -8.01 -14.18
C LYS A 19 -5.60 -6.81 -13.39
N GLN A 20 -6.77 -6.32 -13.75
CA GLN A 20 -7.43 -5.26 -12.98
C GLN A 20 -8.88 -5.64 -12.69
N PHE A 21 -9.37 -5.23 -11.54
CA PHE A 21 -10.71 -5.52 -11.10
C PHE A 21 -11.27 -4.37 -10.24
N TYR A 22 -12.54 -4.05 -10.47
CA TYR A 22 -13.29 -3.07 -9.71
C TYR A 22 -14.52 -3.78 -9.14
N PRO A 23 -14.53 -4.12 -7.84
CA PRO A 23 -15.68 -4.75 -7.22
C PRO A 23 -16.88 -3.79 -7.19
N VAL A 24 -18.08 -4.36 -7.28
CA VAL A 24 -19.30 -3.59 -7.00
C VAL A 24 -19.40 -3.45 -5.49
N ILE A 25 -19.37 -2.21 -5.00
CA ILE A 25 -19.38 -1.93 -3.56
C ILE A 25 -20.83 -1.84 -3.06
N GLY A 26 -21.16 -2.67 -2.10
CA GLY A 26 -22.46 -2.75 -1.43
C GLY A 26 -22.32 -2.55 0.09
N THR A 27 -22.53 -3.63 0.83
CA THR A 27 -22.44 -3.69 2.29
C THR A 27 -21.01 -3.58 2.82
N GLU A 28 -19.99 -3.73 1.97
CA GLU A 28 -18.55 -3.53 2.27
C GLU A 28 -18.26 -2.13 2.84
N LYS A 29 -19.11 -1.14 2.52
CA LYS A 29 -19.02 0.22 3.12
C LYS A 29 -19.09 0.22 4.65
N ALA A 30 -19.59 -0.86 5.25
CA ALA A 30 -19.59 -1.02 6.70
C ALA A 30 -18.25 -1.50 7.27
N LEU A 31 -17.36 -2.03 6.43
CA LEU A 31 -16.05 -2.51 6.83
C LEU A 31 -15.12 -1.35 7.22
N PRO A 32 -14.16 -1.59 8.13
CA PRO A 32 -13.12 -0.60 8.43
C PRO A 32 -12.25 -0.28 7.22
N PHE A 33 -12.03 -1.26 6.34
CA PHE A 33 -11.25 -1.16 5.09
C PHE A 33 -11.93 -1.98 4.01
N TYR A 34 -11.93 -1.49 2.77
CA TYR A 34 -12.36 -2.28 1.60
C TYR A 34 -11.73 -1.75 0.31
N ILE A 35 -11.61 -2.63 -0.68
CA ILE A 35 -10.97 -2.31 -1.96
C ILE A 35 -12.01 -1.74 -2.93
N ILE A 36 -11.72 -0.57 -3.48
CA ILE A 36 -12.49 0.09 -4.55
C ILE A 36 -12.06 -0.42 -5.92
N GLY A 37 -10.77 -0.68 -6.08
CA GLY A 37 -10.20 -1.19 -7.31
C GLY A 37 -8.79 -1.69 -7.06
N ILE A 38 -8.39 -2.70 -7.81
CA ILE A 38 -7.07 -3.32 -7.71
C ILE A 38 -6.55 -3.69 -9.09
N GLY A 39 -5.27 -3.48 -9.30
CA GLY A 39 -4.57 -3.92 -10.49
C GLY A 39 -3.24 -4.56 -10.15
N VAL A 40 -2.89 -5.63 -10.88
CA VAL A 40 -1.65 -6.37 -10.71
C VAL A 40 -0.94 -6.49 -12.04
N SER A 41 0.34 -6.14 -12.08
CA SER A 41 1.17 -6.12 -13.28
C SER A 41 0.54 -5.29 -14.42
N CYS A 42 0.00 -4.13 -14.08
CA CYS A 42 -0.67 -3.27 -15.03
C CYS A 42 0.31 -2.31 -15.71
N TRP A 43 0.33 -2.32 -17.04
CA TRP A 43 1.01 -1.29 -17.81
C TRP A 43 0.34 0.06 -17.59
N GLN A 44 1.14 1.10 -17.33
CA GLN A 44 0.63 2.42 -16.97
C GLN A 44 0.62 3.37 -18.15
N PHE A 45 -0.56 3.91 -18.42
CA PHE A 45 -0.74 5.06 -19.31
C PHE A 45 -0.43 6.37 -18.56
N PRO A 46 -0.08 7.44 -19.27
CA PRO A 46 -0.03 8.75 -18.64
C PRO A 46 -1.37 9.14 -18.03
N VAL A 47 -1.31 9.63 -16.80
CA VAL A 47 -2.47 10.08 -16.03
C VAL A 47 -2.24 11.51 -15.58
N SER A 48 -3.26 12.36 -15.73
CA SER A 48 -3.29 13.69 -15.13
C SER A 48 -4.62 13.87 -14.41
N ARG A 49 -4.55 14.23 -13.14
CA ARG A 49 -5.70 14.41 -12.24
C ARG A 49 -5.54 15.73 -11.48
N PRO A 50 -5.91 16.86 -12.09
CA PRO A 50 -5.77 18.17 -11.48
C PRO A 50 -6.62 18.37 -10.22
N GLU A 51 -7.72 17.62 -10.08
CA GLU A 51 -8.58 17.62 -8.87
C GLU A 51 -8.29 16.43 -7.93
N GLY A 52 -7.23 15.65 -8.23
CA GLY A 52 -6.91 14.42 -7.52
C GLY A 52 -7.84 13.25 -7.86
N TYR A 53 -7.86 12.26 -7.00
CA TYR A 53 -8.74 11.10 -7.06
C TYR A 53 -9.48 10.94 -5.73
N ASP A 54 -10.71 10.48 -5.75
CA ASP A 54 -11.55 10.45 -4.54
C ASP A 54 -11.04 9.49 -3.46
N TYR A 55 -10.23 8.50 -3.84
CA TYR A 55 -9.76 7.45 -2.96
C TYR A 55 -8.25 7.47 -2.83
N PRO A 56 -7.69 7.07 -1.67
CA PRO A 56 -6.27 6.84 -1.51
C PRO A 56 -5.80 5.72 -2.44
N GLN A 57 -4.58 5.85 -2.92
CA GLN A 57 -3.96 4.92 -3.85
C GLN A 57 -2.59 4.49 -3.34
N LEU A 58 -2.36 3.18 -3.31
CA LEU A 58 -1.05 2.59 -3.01
C LEU A 58 -0.54 1.86 -4.26
N PHE A 59 0.73 2.05 -4.59
CA PHE A 59 1.35 1.52 -5.80
C PHE A 59 2.65 0.80 -5.49
N VAL A 60 2.96 -0.22 -6.29
CA VAL A 60 4.25 -0.91 -6.33
C VAL A 60 4.78 -0.85 -7.76
N CYS A 61 6.01 -0.39 -7.95
CA CYS A 61 6.68 -0.43 -9.25
C CYS A 61 7.39 -1.78 -9.42
N LEU A 62 6.99 -2.51 -10.46
CA LEU A 62 7.52 -3.85 -10.75
C LEU A 62 8.61 -3.81 -11.83
N GLU A 63 8.37 -3.08 -12.91
CA GLU A 63 9.25 -3.04 -14.07
C GLU A 63 9.18 -1.67 -14.76
N GLY A 64 10.28 -1.25 -15.36
CA GLY A 64 10.38 0.03 -16.05
C GLY A 64 10.50 1.21 -15.10
N GLU A 65 10.54 2.41 -15.65
CA GLU A 65 10.68 3.64 -14.89
C GLU A 65 9.58 4.63 -15.28
N GLY A 66 9.19 5.43 -14.33
CA GLY A 66 8.24 6.52 -14.52
C GLY A 66 8.54 7.69 -13.59
N GLU A 67 7.70 8.68 -13.68
CA GLU A 67 7.75 9.85 -12.80
C GLU A 67 6.34 10.17 -12.29
N VAL A 68 6.27 10.62 -11.06
CA VAL A 68 5.05 11.10 -10.41
C VAL A 68 5.27 12.53 -9.98
N THR A 69 4.37 13.42 -10.34
CA THR A 69 4.39 14.83 -9.94
C THR A 69 3.24 15.10 -8.99
N VAL A 70 3.57 15.64 -7.81
CA VAL A 70 2.63 16.08 -6.79
C VAL A 70 3.09 17.44 -6.27
N ASP A 71 2.19 18.40 -6.17
CA ASP A 71 2.50 19.77 -5.71
C ASP A 71 3.69 20.41 -6.46
N GLY A 72 3.79 20.17 -7.77
CA GLY A 72 4.88 20.68 -8.61
C GLY A 72 6.23 20.01 -8.40
N LYS A 73 6.32 19.00 -7.53
CA LYS A 73 7.54 18.21 -7.30
C LYS A 73 7.45 16.89 -8.02
N THR A 74 8.42 16.64 -8.90
CA THR A 74 8.51 15.38 -9.63
C THR A 74 9.48 14.43 -8.95
N VAL A 75 9.02 13.20 -8.73
CA VAL A 75 9.82 12.10 -8.16
C VAL A 75 9.92 10.98 -9.19
N LYS A 76 11.14 10.51 -9.45
CA LYS A 76 11.40 9.35 -10.30
C LYS A 76 11.04 8.08 -9.54
N ILE A 77 10.27 7.21 -10.20
CA ILE A 77 9.85 5.89 -9.69
C ILE A 77 10.59 4.81 -10.48
N MET A 78 11.24 3.92 -9.77
CA MET A 78 12.03 2.82 -10.31
C MET A 78 11.47 1.48 -9.81
N PRO A 79 11.85 0.34 -10.40
CA PRO A 79 11.51 -0.97 -9.84
C PRO A 79 11.87 -1.07 -8.35
N ASP A 80 11.11 -1.88 -7.62
CA ASP A 80 11.24 -2.04 -6.16
C ASP A 80 10.94 -0.75 -5.37
N SER A 81 10.05 0.09 -5.92
CA SER A 81 9.53 1.28 -5.24
C SER A 81 8.07 1.10 -4.88
N ILE A 82 7.69 1.67 -3.74
CA ILE A 82 6.30 1.78 -3.28
C ILE A 82 5.98 3.25 -3.12
N PHE A 83 4.83 3.69 -3.60
CA PHE A 83 4.37 5.06 -3.38
C PHE A 83 2.87 5.12 -3.07
N TYR A 84 2.52 6.12 -2.29
CA TYR A 84 1.17 6.39 -1.85
C TYR A 84 0.72 7.78 -2.29
N ILE A 85 -0.48 7.89 -2.84
CA ILE A 85 -1.11 9.15 -3.19
C ILE A 85 -2.40 9.28 -2.36
N PRO A 86 -2.53 10.34 -1.53
CA PRO A 86 -3.72 10.57 -0.72
C PRO A 86 -4.93 10.95 -1.58
N PRO A 87 -6.16 10.83 -1.04
CA PRO A 87 -7.36 11.29 -1.74
C PRO A 87 -7.31 12.79 -2.01
N HIS A 88 -7.94 13.22 -3.09
CA HIS A 88 -8.06 14.62 -3.52
C HIS A 88 -6.71 15.34 -3.72
N CYS A 89 -5.63 14.60 -3.84
CA CYS A 89 -4.30 15.14 -4.10
C CYS A 89 -4.10 15.31 -5.61
N PRO A 90 -3.95 16.55 -6.12
CA PRO A 90 -3.62 16.79 -7.51
C PRO A 90 -2.32 16.10 -7.89
N HIS A 91 -2.35 15.30 -8.94
CA HIS A 91 -1.18 14.56 -9.35
C HIS A 91 -1.21 14.20 -10.84
N GLU A 92 -0.04 13.96 -11.36
CA GLU A 92 0.17 13.36 -12.66
C GLU A 92 1.29 12.34 -12.59
N TYR A 93 1.22 11.33 -13.45
CA TYR A 93 2.29 10.37 -13.60
C TYR A 93 2.36 9.82 -15.02
N ARG A 94 3.57 9.44 -15.43
CA ARG A 94 3.84 8.88 -16.75
C ARG A 94 5.05 7.97 -16.75
N ALA A 95 5.09 7.03 -17.69
CA ALA A 95 6.30 6.26 -17.98
C ALA A 95 7.40 7.15 -18.54
N THR A 96 8.64 6.90 -18.16
CA THR A 96 9.85 7.47 -18.75
C THR A 96 10.62 6.44 -19.57
N THR A 97 10.28 5.15 -19.44
CA THR A 97 10.76 4.05 -20.29
C THR A 97 9.66 3.56 -21.22
N HIS A 98 10.02 2.68 -22.16
CA HIS A 98 9.05 2.10 -23.11
C HIS A 98 7.92 1.34 -22.43
N SER A 99 8.18 0.74 -21.29
CA SER A 99 7.20 0.03 -20.47
C SER A 99 7.33 0.45 -19.01
N TRP A 100 6.20 0.53 -18.30
CA TRP A 100 6.15 0.78 -16.88
C TRP A 100 4.99 0.00 -16.29
N TYR A 101 5.30 -0.99 -15.45
CA TYR A 101 4.33 -1.89 -14.86
C TYR A 101 4.21 -1.65 -13.37
N LEU A 102 3.00 -1.39 -12.93
CA LEU A 102 2.67 -1.18 -11.52
C LEU A 102 1.62 -2.19 -11.05
N ASP A 103 1.72 -2.56 -9.78
CA ASP A 103 0.55 -2.93 -8.99
C ASP A 103 -0.06 -1.67 -8.40
N TRP A 104 -1.37 -1.66 -8.24
CA TRP A 104 -2.06 -0.56 -7.60
C TRP A 104 -3.32 -1.03 -6.88
N VAL A 105 -3.66 -0.36 -5.79
CA VAL A 105 -4.92 -0.52 -5.09
C VAL A 105 -5.50 0.84 -4.74
N CYS A 106 -6.79 1.01 -5.02
CA CYS A 106 -7.61 2.10 -4.52
C CYS A 106 -8.51 1.53 -3.43
N PHE A 107 -8.63 2.19 -2.32
CA PHE A 107 -9.35 1.67 -1.17
C PHE A 107 -10.12 2.77 -0.44
N ASP A 108 -11.01 2.33 0.45
CA ASP A 108 -11.76 3.20 1.34
C ASP A 108 -12.11 2.43 2.62
N GLY A 109 -12.82 3.04 3.53
CA GLY A 109 -13.29 2.46 4.77
C GLY A 109 -13.24 3.47 5.92
N LYS A 110 -14.11 3.28 6.90
CA LYS A 110 -14.29 4.23 8.01
C LYS A 110 -13.01 4.50 8.81
N GLN A 111 -12.07 3.56 8.82
CA GLN A 111 -10.84 3.66 9.61
C GLN A 111 -9.57 3.79 8.75
N ALA A 112 -9.68 3.66 7.41
CA ALA A 112 -8.53 3.62 6.53
C ALA A 112 -7.69 4.91 6.61
N LEU A 113 -8.33 6.06 6.45
CA LEU A 113 -7.66 7.36 6.48
C LEU A 113 -7.24 7.78 7.88
N GLU A 114 -8.04 7.44 8.89
CA GLU A 114 -7.71 7.72 10.30
C GLU A 114 -6.44 6.98 10.71
N LEU A 115 -6.34 5.69 10.37
CA LEU A 115 -5.16 4.87 10.64
C LEU A 115 -3.90 5.44 9.97
N LEU A 116 -3.99 5.78 8.68
CA LEU A 116 -2.86 6.37 7.96
C LEU A 116 -2.46 7.74 8.55
N LYS A 117 -3.42 8.53 9.02
CA LYS A 117 -3.16 9.81 9.70
C LYS A 117 -2.46 9.61 11.04
N GLU A 118 -2.90 8.65 11.85
CA GLU A 118 -2.26 8.33 13.13
C GLU A 118 -0.82 7.85 12.95
N TRP A 119 -0.53 7.22 11.83
CA TRP A 119 0.82 6.77 11.46
C TRP A 119 1.67 7.86 10.77
N ASP A 120 1.13 9.05 10.52
CA ASP A 120 1.74 10.12 9.70
C ASP A 120 2.09 9.67 8.26
N LEU A 121 1.29 8.76 7.73
CA LEU A 121 1.42 8.17 6.37
C LEU A 121 0.31 8.62 5.41
N ASN A 122 -0.44 9.65 5.77
CA ASN A 122 -1.57 10.17 5.00
C ASN A 122 -1.18 11.25 3.96
N LYS A 123 0.11 11.41 3.67
CA LYS A 123 0.66 12.33 2.67
C LYS A 123 1.29 11.56 1.52
N PHE A 124 1.49 12.24 0.38
CA PHE A 124 2.29 11.67 -0.70
C PHE A 124 3.66 11.24 -0.18
N HIS A 125 4.00 9.99 -0.43
CA HIS A 125 5.25 9.39 0.03
C HIS A 125 5.77 8.37 -0.98
N VAL A 126 7.09 8.25 -1.08
CA VAL A 126 7.77 7.28 -1.95
C VAL A 126 8.87 6.57 -1.17
N PHE A 127 8.85 5.25 -1.18
CA PHE A 127 9.94 4.39 -0.72
C PHE A 127 10.65 3.80 -1.93
N LEU A 128 11.93 4.07 -2.08
CA LEU A 128 12.77 3.55 -3.16
C LEU A 128 13.62 2.39 -2.65
N ASN A 129 13.84 1.35 -3.47
CA ASN A 129 14.63 0.16 -3.14
C ASN A 129 14.22 -0.43 -1.77
N CYS A 130 12.94 -0.71 -1.63
CA CYS A 130 12.35 -1.00 -0.31
C CYS A 130 12.06 -2.48 -0.07
N GLY A 131 12.38 -3.39 -1.01
CA GLY A 131 12.07 -4.81 -0.89
C GLY A 131 10.58 -5.08 -1.09
N ALA A 132 9.99 -4.54 -2.16
CA ALA A 132 8.56 -4.55 -2.42
C ALA A 132 7.95 -5.94 -2.74
N GLU A 133 8.75 -7.01 -2.78
CA GLU A 133 8.29 -8.36 -3.15
C GLU A 133 7.12 -8.85 -2.28
N ARG A 134 7.16 -8.61 -0.97
CA ARG A 134 6.07 -9.00 -0.06
C ARG A 134 4.78 -8.23 -0.41
N MET A 135 4.90 -6.94 -0.67
CA MET A 135 3.76 -6.11 -1.06
C MET A 135 3.14 -6.63 -2.36
N HIS A 136 3.95 -6.91 -3.38
CA HIS A 136 3.47 -7.51 -4.64
C HIS A 136 2.68 -8.80 -4.40
N LYS A 137 3.17 -9.71 -3.54
CA LYS A 137 2.45 -10.95 -3.19
C LYS A 137 1.09 -10.68 -2.54
N LEU A 138 0.99 -9.65 -1.70
CA LEU A 138 -0.28 -9.24 -1.09
C LEU A 138 -1.27 -8.72 -2.13
N PHE A 139 -0.81 -7.91 -3.10
CA PHE A 139 -1.63 -7.44 -4.21
C PHE A 139 -2.16 -8.59 -5.06
N ASP A 140 -1.28 -9.51 -5.47
CA ASP A 140 -1.67 -10.67 -6.30
C ASP A 140 -2.69 -11.55 -5.56
N SER A 141 -2.46 -11.82 -4.27
CA SER A 141 -3.38 -12.57 -3.42
C SER A 141 -4.75 -11.89 -3.31
N ALA A 142 -4.79 -10.59 -3.01
CA ALA A 142 -6.03 -9.84 -2.90
C ALA A 142 -6.82 -9.78 -4.21
N TYR A 143 -6.12 -9.61 -5.34
CA TYR A 143 -6.75 -9.66 -6.67
C TYR A 143 -7.48 -10.97 -6.91
N TYR A 144 -6.83 -12.11 -6.65
CA TYR A 144 -7.47 -13.41 -6.83
C TYR A 144 -8.59 -13.66 -5.83
N THR A 145 -8.44 -13.22 -4.59
CA THR A 145 -9.48 -13.31 -3.56
C THR A 145 -10.77 -12.59 -4.00
N ILE A 146 -10.65 -11.34 -4.44
CA ILE A 146 -11.81 -10.56 -4.91
C ILE A 146 -12.44 -11.16 -6.16
N LYS A 147 -11.61 -11.64 -7.08
CA LYS A 147 -12.10 -12.14 -8.37
C LYS A 147 -12.76 -13.51 -8.25
N SER A 148 -12.30 -14.36 -7.33
CA SER A 148 -12.79 -15.74 -7.18
C SER A 148 -14.13 -15.83 -6.49
N ASP A 149 -14.47 -14.89 -5.62
CA ASP A 149 -15.73 -14.87 -4.87
C ASP A 149 -16.43 -13.52 -5.00
N LYS A 150 -17.51 -13.50 -5.79
CA LYS A 150 -18.28 -12.26 -6.04
C LYS A 150 -19.09 -11.79 -4.83
N ALA A 151 -19.37 -12.66 -3.88
CA ALA A 151 -20.20 -12.35 -2.72
C ALA A 151 -19.35 -11.90 -1.51
N TYR A 152 -18.27 -12.60 -1.25
CA TYR A 152 -17.44 -12.37 -0.05
C TYR A 152 -15.99 -12.00 -0.36
N GLY A 153 -15.57 -12.01 -1.62
CA GLY A 153 -14.18 -11.75 -1.99
C GLY A 153 -13.65 -10.44 -1.45
N ASN A 154 -14.43 -9.36 -1.51
CA ASN A 154 -14.00 -8.07 -0.97
C ASN A 154 -14.00 -8.03 0.57
N TYR A 155 -14.84 -8.83 1.24
CA TYR A 155 -14.78 -9.00 2.69
C TYR A 155 -13.46 -9.65 3.13
N TYR A 156 -13.05 -10.74 2.45
CA TYR A 156 -11.76 -11.39 2.73
C TYR A 156 -10.57 -10.51 2.33
N ALA A 157 -10.67 -9.81 1.20
CA ALA A 157 -9.63 -8.88 0.76
C ALA A 157 -9.48 -7.65 1.67
N SER A 158 -10.48 -7.31 2.47
CA SER A 158 -10.37 -6.29 3.53
C SER A 158 -9.27 -6.61 4.54
N ALA A 159 -9.13 -7.88 4.94
CA ALA A 159 -8.03 -8.31 5.80
C ALA A 159 -6.67 -8.21 5.09
N GLN A 160 -6.61 -8.58 3.80
CA GLN A 160 -5.39 -8.45 3.00
C GLN A 160 -5.01 -6.99 2.74
N LEU A 161 -5.98 -6.10 2.58
CA LEU A 161 -5.74 -4.66 2.52
C LEU A 161 -5.11 -4.14 3.81
N TYR A 162 -5.60 -4.62 4.97
CA TYR A 162 -4.98 -4.26 6.24
C TYR A 162 -3.52 -4.76 6.33
N ASP A 163 -3.24 -5.98 5.85
CA ASP A 163 -1.86 -6.48 5.73
C ASP A 163 -0.98 -5.59 4.83
N MET A 164 -1.51 -5.08 3.71
CA MET A 164 -0.80 -4.12 2.85
C MET A 164 -0.48 -2.83 3.61
N LEU A 165 -1.41 -2.31 4.40
CA LEU A 165 -1.20 -1.11 5.19
C LEU A 165 -0.16 -1.33 6.30
N LEU A 166 -0.16 -2.51 6.93
CA LEU A 166 0.86 -2.88 7.92
C LEU A 166 2.26 -3.02 7.28
N GLU A 167 2.35 -3.61 6.10
CA GLU A 167 3.63 -3.68 5.38
C GLU A 167 4.11 -2.29 4.95
N TYR A 168 3.20 -1.43 4.48
CA TYR A 168 3.51 -0.03 4.18
C TYR A 168 4.01 0.72 5.44
N ARG A 169 3.38 0.50 6.59
CA ARG A 169 3.82 1.04 7.88
C ARG A 169 5.21 0.56 8.26
N LYS A 170 5.47 -0.75 8.15
CA LYS A 170 6.78 -1.34 8.44
C LYS A 170 7.90 -0.72 7.60
N LEU A 171 7.69 -0.55 6.28
CA LEU A 171 8.65 0.11 5.40
C LEU A 171 8.92 1.56 5.80
N SER A 172 7.94 2.24 6.36
CA SER A 172 8.10 3.56 6.95
C SER A 172 9.01 3.53 8.19
N ASP A 173 8.85 2.55 9.06
CA ASP A 173 9.65 2.41 10.28
C ASP A 173 11.10 2.02 9.97
N ASP A 174 11.34 1.16 8.97
CA ASP A 174 12.69 0.75 8.55
C ASP A 174 13.51 1.95 8.00
N LYS A 175 12.85 2.91 7.34
CA LYS A 175 13.47 4.15 6.84
C LYS A 175 13.57 5.27 7.89
N PHE A 176 12.63 5.28 8.81
CA PHE A 176 12.56 6.18 9.96
C PHE A 176 12.48 5.33 11.22
N PRO A 177 13.58 4.71 11.66
CA PRO A 177 13.55 3.78 12.78
C PRO A 177 12.79 4.45 13.93
N TYR A 178 11.71 3.81 14.32
CA TYR A 178 10.91 4.21 15.46
C TYR A 178 11.88 4.32 16.64
N LYS A 179 12.23 5.55 17.01
CA LYS A 179 12.87 5.79 18.30
C LYS A 179 11.89 5.29 19.34
N SER A 180 12.08 4.04 19.76
CA SER A 180 11.24 3.46 20.79
C SER A 180 11.25 4.44 21.95
N ARG A 181 10.09 5.02 22.27
CA ARG A 181 9.92 5.88 23.46
C ARG A 181 10.14 5.07 24.74
N VAL A 182 10.27 3.78 24.58
CA VAL A 182 10.69 2.86 25.61
C VAL A 182 12.20 2.74 25.48
N ASN A 183 12.92 3.04 26.52
CA ASN A 183 14.35 2.83 26.63
C ASN A 183 14.64 1.35 26.36
N SER A 184 14.79 0.97 25.08
CA SER A 184 14.78 -0.42 24.59
C SER A 184 15.86 -1.23 25.27
N GLU A 185 16.97 -0.57 25.64
CA GLU A 185 18.09 -1.21 26.33
C GLU A 185 17.73 -1.55 27.79
N ALA A 186 17.05 -0.65 28.48
CA ALA A 186 16.59 -0.92 29.84
C ALA A 186 15.52 -2.02 29.88
N VAL A 187 14.55 -1.96 28.96
CA VAL A 187 13.51 -3.00 28.85
C VAL A 187 14.12 -4.34 28.46
N ALA A 188 15.06 -4.38 27.52
CA ALA A 188 15.74 -5.60 27.11
C ALA A 188 16.56 -6.20 28.28
N LYS A 189 17.21 -5.37 29.10
CA LYS A 189 17.90 -5.83 30.34
C LYS A 189 16.93 -6.44 31.34
N VAL A 190 15.80 -5.78 31.57
CA VAL A 190 14.75 -6.27 32.48
C VAL A 190 14.16 -7.59 31.98
N MET A 191 13.83 -7.69 30.69
CA MET A 191 13.31 -8.93 30.11
C MET A 191 14.31 -10.07 30.24
N LYS A 192 15.58 -9.85 29.87
CA LYS A 192 16.65 -10.84 30.00
C LYS A 192 16.83 -11.29 31.44
N TYR A 193 16.88 -10.34 32.39
CA TYR A 193 17.00 -10.66 33.81
C TYR A 193 15.80 -11.49 34.29
N THR A 194 14.58 -11.15 33.84
CA THR A 194 13.38 -11.90 34.19
C THR A 194 13.41 -13.32 33.63
N GLU A 195 13.79 -13.49 32.36
CA GLU A 195 13.92 -14.80 31.70
C GLU A 195 14.97 -15.70 32.40
N GLU A 196 16.07 -15.13 32.86
CA GLU A 196 17.13 -15.87 33.54
C GLU A 196 16.77 -16.23 35.01
N ASN A 197 15.82 -15.51 35.64
CA ASN A 197 15.53 -15.62 37.06
C ASN A 197 14.06 -15.90 37.38
N TYR A 198 13.18 -16.15 36.40
CA TYR A 198 11.72 -16.31 36.64
C TYR A 198 11.33 -17.40 37.67
N SER A 199 12.21 -18.37 37.91
CA SER A 199 12.00 -19.44 38.90
C SER A 199 12.31 -19.01 40.34
N LYS A 200 12.80 -17.79 40.58
CA LYS A 200 13.15 -17.23 41.88
C LYS A 200 12.25 -16.04 42.21
N PRO A 201 12.07 -15.72 43.50
CA PRO A 201 11.36 -14.49 43.88
C PRO A 201 12.19 -13.26 43.42
N ILE A 202 11.68 -12.56 42.38
CA ILE A 202 12.30 -11.36 41.84
C ILE A 202 11.67 -10.12 42.46
N LYS A 203 12.49 -9.16 42.88
CA LYS A 203 12.02 -7.85 43.37
C LYS A 203 12.41 -6.75 42.35
N LEU A 204 11.63 -5.70 42.32
CA LEU A 204 11.90 -4.56 41.44
C LEU A 204 13.29 -3.93 41.65
N ALA A 205 13.80 -4.03 42.88
CA ALA A 205 15.16 -3.54 43.21
C ALA A 205 16.30 -4.40 42.64
N ASP A 206 16.00 -5.59 42.13
CA ASP A 206 16.98 -6.53 41.57
C ASP A 206 17.13 -6.34 40.05
N MET A 207 16.30 -5.49 39.41
CA MET A 207 16.25 -5.16 37.99
C MET A 207 16.92 -3.80 37.72
#